data_2219b2a240e159e8e244e77ad4e0a4e0
#
_entry.id   2219b2a240e159e8e244e77ad4e0a4e0
#
_cell.length_a   1.000
_cell.length_b   1.000
_cell.length_c   1.000
_cell.angle_alpha   90.00
_cell.angle_beta   90.00
_cell.angle_gamma   90.00
#
_symmetry.space_group_name_H-M   'P 1'
#
loop_
_entity.id
_entity.type
_entity.pdbx_description
1 polymer ?
#
loop_
_entity_poly.entity_id
_entity_poly.type
_entity_poly.pdbx_seq_one_letter_code
_entity_poly.pdbx_strand_id
1 'polypeptide(L)'
;MYDLLLKNAWVVDPLNSVNGVADVAIQDGKIAKVQREIQEEAKEVIDFTGKTLQPGIIDSHVHLGTMWGSPFGPRMLAMNGVTTCLDMAGPLDDILDNAPEYGVGINMAILQFASPPFTFKNSTPSQQEMIDLIDKSLADGALGVKLLGGHYPLDPEVSALLIRTALERRAYVAWHAGTTKNGSNINGMIEAVKMADGYPMHLAHINAYCRGAIHEAMEETKIAIDLLKANPNIFCESYVSPKNGTRLTCNPDGTIQSKVTGNCLRAFGFTEDADGVRKALLARKAFAVYDAGGYSDLMTGEEALKLWEAAKTNVGGSFNINPPLPRIALAQAKRDDGAFVVDAISTDGGCIPRNVILSQGLSLVKLDILSLSEFAQKTSLNPARMLRLENKGHLSVGADADITVYDLATR
;
A
#
# COMPACT_ATOMS: atom_id res chain seq x y z
N MET A 1 20.85 -29.78 -13.91
CA MET A 1 20.85 -29.67 -12.43
C MET A 1 20.44 -28.26 -12.09
N TYR A 2 19.33 -28.09 -11.37
CA TYR A 2 18.83 -26.76 -10.97
C TYR A 2 19.60 -26.22 -9.76
N ASP A 3 19.48 -24.90 -9.48
CA ASP A 3 20.05 -24.35 -8.26
C ASP A 3 19.20 -24.69 -7.03
N LEU A 4 17.87 -24.58 -7.17
CA LEU A 4 16.92 -24.85 -6.09
C LEU A 4 15.67 -25.56 -6.65
N LEU A 5 15.18 -26.56 -5.91
CA LEU A 5 13.93 -27.25 -6.21
C LEU A 5 13.00 -27.21 -5.01
N LEU A 6 11.85 -26.57 -5.18
CA LEU A 6 10.78 -26.48 -4.19
C LEU A 6 9.76 -27.55 -4.50
N LYS A 7 9.59 -28.53 -3.60
CA LYS A 7 8.77 -29.73 -3.83
C LYS A 7 7.46 -29.72 -3.05
N ASN A 8 6.46 -30.35 -3.65
CA ASN A 8 5.21 -30.75 -2.99
C ASN A 8 4.37 -29.57 -2.46
N ALA A 9 4.61 -28.34 -2.91
CA ALA A 9 3.81 -27.19 -2.50
C ALA A 9 2.43 -27.22 -3.17
N TRP A 10 1.41 -26.66 -2.51
CA TRP A 10 0.20 -26.23 -3.21
C TRP A 10 0.51 -24.93 -3.94
N VAL A 11 0.79 -25.03 -5.25
CA VAL A 11 1.17 -23.88 -6.09
C VAL A 11 -0.08 -23.18 -6.60
N VAL A 12 -0.09 -21.86 -6.49
CA VAL A 12 -1.16 -20.98 -6.98
C VAL A 12 -0.56 -19.93 -7.90
N ASP A 13 -0.80 -20.05 -9.20
CA ASP A 13 -0.34 -19.08 -10.20
C ASP A 13 -1.50 -18.73 -11.16
N PRO A 14 -2.16 -17.60 -10.96
CA PRO A 14 -3.33 -17.22 -11.75
C PRO A 14 -3.04 -17.04 -13.25
N LEU A 15 -1.85 -16.52 -13.60
CA LEU A 15 -1.49 -16.28 -15.00
C LEU A 15 -1.41 -17.61 -15.78
N ASN A 16 -0.82 -18.64 -15.17
CA ASN A 16 -0.61 -19.95 -15.81
C ASN A 16 -1.71 -20.97 -15.44
N SER A 17 -2.78 -20.52 -14.78
CA SER A 17 -3.90 -21.37 -14.35
C SER A 17 -3.46 -22.56 -13.49
N VAL A 18 -2.42 -22.41 -12.70
CA VAL A 18 -1.95 -23.43 -11.75
C VAL A 18 -2.66 -23.22 -10.41
N ASN A 19 -3.30 -24.27 -9.91
CA ASN A 19 -3.90 -24.31 -8.57
C ASN A 19 -3.94 -25.75 -8.06
N GLY A 20 -2.83 -26.22 -7.49
CA GLY A 20 -2.69 -27.60 -7.02
C GLY A 20 -1.25 -27.95 -6.67
N VAL A 21 -1.05 -29.20 -6.24
CA VAL A 21 0.29 -29.69 -5.86
C VAL A 21 1.22 -29.72 -7.07
N ALA A 22 2.35 -29.01 -6.95
CA ALA A 22 3.39 -28.97 -7.97
C ALA A 22 4.76 -28.68 -7.35
N ASP A 23 5.80 -28.94 -8.14
CA ASP A 23 7.19 -28.58 -7.87
C ASP A 23 7.56 -27.33 -8.68
N VAL A 24 8.46 -26.51 -8.14
CA VAL A 24 9.01 -25.33 -8.80
C VAL A 24 10.53 -25.42 -8.79
N ALA A 25 11.14 -25.46 -9.98
CA ALA A 25 12.60 -25.43 -10.15
C ALA A 25 13.08 -24.02 -10.47
N ILE A 26 14.18 -23.62 -9.85
CA ILE A 26 14.81 -22.32 -9.98
C ILE A 26 16.24 -22.51 -10.50
N GLN A 27 16.61 -21.68 -11.48
CA GLN A 27 17.94 -21.63 -12.06
C GLN A 27 18.34 -20.17 -12.30
N ASP A 28 19.52 -19.77 -11.82
CA ASP A 28 20.05 -18.41 -12.00
C ASP A 28 19.07 -17.30 -11.56
N GLY A 29 18.36 -17.53 -10.44
CA GLY A 29 17.37 -16.59 -9.89
C GLY A 29 16.06 -16.47 -10.71
N LYS A 30 15.84 -17.39 -11.68
CA LYS A 30 14.65 -17.40 -12.52
C LYS A 30 13.86 -18.69 -12.34
N ILE A 31 12.56 -18.64 -12.61
CA ILE A 31 11.73 -19.84 -12.71
C ILE A 31 12.18 -20.62 -13.92
N ALA A 32 12.65 -21.84 -13.70
CA ALA A 32 13.11 -22.74 -14.77
C ALA A 32 12.01 -23.71 -15.20
N LYS A 33 11.18 -24.17 -14.24
CA LYS A 33 10.13 -25.14 -14.51
C LYS A 33 9.09 -25.14 -13.39
N VAL A 34 7.82 -25.30 -13.76
CA VAL A 34 6.72 -25.62 -12.83
C VAL A 34 6.01 -26.85 -13.35
N GLN A 35 5.97 -27.93 -12.58
CA GLN A 35 5.36 -29.18 -13.00
C GLN A 35 4.93 -29.99 -11.77
N ARG A 36 3.95 -30.90 -11.93
CA ARG A 36 3.42 -31.72 -10.84
C ARG A 36 4.51 -32.51 -10.11
N GLU A 37 5.52 -32.99 -10.83
CA GLU A 37 6.65 -33.73 -10.30
C GLU A 37 7.88 -33.47 -11.16
N ILE A 38 8.96 -32.97 -10.57
CA ILE A 38 10.23 -32.70 -11.24
C ILE A 38 11.24 -33.77 -10.78
N GLN A 39 11.78 -34.54 -11.75
CA GLN A 39 12.71 -35.63 -11.49
C GLN A 39 14.16 -35.21 -11.57
N GLU A 40 14.43 -34.04 -12.18
CA GLU A 40 15.79 -33.53 -12.38
C GLU A 40 16.44 -33.15 -11.06
N GLU A 41 17.74 -33.32 -10.95
CA GLU A 41 18.52 -32.97 -9.76
C GLU A 41 18.65 -31.47 -9.56
N ALA A 42 18.74 -31.05 -8.31
CA ALA A 42 19.05 -29.70 -7.89
C ALA A 42 20.16 -29.67 -6.83
N LYS A 43 20.85 -28.54 -6.72
CA LYS A 43 21.86 -28.32 -5.67
C LYS A 43 21.23 -28.32 -4.28
N GLU A 44 20.05 -27.76 -4.18
CA GLU A 44 19.27 -27.68 -2.94
C GLU A 44 17.81 -28.09 -3.23
N VAL A 45 17.20 -28.83 -2.31
CA VAL A 45 15.81 -29.29 -2.38
C VAL A 45 15.12 -28.93 -1.08
N ILE A 46 14.00 -28.23 -1.17
CA ILE A 46 13.17 -27.88 -0.01
C ILE A 46 11.79 -28.50 -0.21
N ASP A 47 11.32 -29.26 0.78
CA ASP A 47 9.98 -29.82 0.80
C ASP A 47 8.99 -28.89 1.45
N PHE A 48 7.96 -28.48 0.70
CA PHE A 48 6.87 -27.61 1.14
C PHE A 48 5.53 -28.36 1.25
N THR A 49 5.56 -29.66 1.55
CA THR A 49 4.33 -30.42 1.81
C THR A 49 3.44 -29.71 2.81
N GLY A 50 2.18 -29.47 2.45
CA GLY A 50 1.19 -28.78 3.28
C GLY A 50 1.31 -27.25 3.31
N LYS A 51 2.25 -26.67 2.57
CA LYS A 51 2.38 -25.21 2.41
C LYS A 51 1.79 -24.75 1.08
N THR A 52 1.38 -23.50 1.04
CA THR A 52 0.97 -22.83 -0.19
C THR A 52 2.10 -21.96 -0.71
N LEU A 53 2.33 -22.04 -2.03
CA LEU A 53 3.33 -21.28 -2.75
C LEU A 53 2.64 -20.44 -3.84
N GLN A 54 2.91 -19.15 -3.88
CA GLN A 54 2.46 -18.26 -4.94
C GLN A 54 3.60 -17.38 -5.45
N PRO A 55 3.45 -16.71 -6.62
CA PRO A 55 4.37 -15.64 -7.03
C PRO A 55 4.52 -14.62 -5.91
N GLY A 56 5.70 -14.04 -5.78
CA GLY A 56 6.00 -13.10 -4.72
C GLY A 56 4.94 -12.01 -4.56
N ILE A 57 4.58 -11.72 -3.33
CA ILE A 57 3.62 -10.65 -3.02
C ILE A 57 4.23 -9.29 -3.36
N ILE A 58 3.46 -8.48 -4.08
CA ILE A 58 3.79 -7.12 -4.47
C ILE A 58 2.87 -6.17 -3.72
N ASP A 59 3.41 -5.42 -2.77
CA ASP A 59 2.67 -4.36 -2.10
C ASP A 59 2.79 -3.05 -2.90
N SER A 60 1.76 -2.73 -3.63
CA SER A 60 1.74 -1.57 -4.53
C SER A 60 1.54 -0.22 -3.83
N HIS A 61 1.51 -0.19 -2.50
CA HIS A 61 1.40 1.04 -1.72
C HIS A 61 1.99 0.88 -0.33
N VAL A 62 3.20 1.40 -0.13
CA VAL A 62 3.87 1.46 1.17
C VAL A 62 4.50 2.84 1.42
N HIS A 63 4.96 3.07 2.63
CA HIS A 63 5.70 4.26 3.05
C HIS A 63 7.01 3.83 3.71
N LEU A 64 8.16 4.15 3.10
CA LEU A 64 9.49 3.73 3.55
C LEU A 64 10.36 4.89 4.04
N GLY A 65 10.03 6.13 3.69
CA GLY A 65 10.72 7.31 4.18
C GLY A 65 10.60 7.47 5.70
N THR A 66 11.69 7.89 6.36
CA THR A 66 11.75 8.04 7.83
C THR A 66 10.79 9.10 8.36
N MET A 67 10.34 10.02 7.52
CA MET A 67 9.27 10.95 7.89
C MET A 67 7.95 10.26 8.24
N TRP A 68 7.71 9.02 7.77
CA TRP A 68 6.50 8.24 8.03
C TRP A 68 6.64 7.28 9.22
N GLY A 69 7.87 6.89 9.58
CA GLY A 69 8.14 5.95 10.66
C GLY A 69 9.62 5.62 10.82
N SER A 70 9.91 4.39 11.23
CA SER A 70 11.28 3.90 11.40
C SER A 70 11.88 3.41 10.07
N PRO A 71 13.20 3.30 9.93
CA PRO A 71 13.84 2.80 8.71
C PRO A 71 13.67 1.29 8.47
N PHE A 72 12.93 0.58 9.33
CA PHE A 72 12.75 -0.87 9.25
C PHE A 72 11.65 -1.34 8.28
N GLY A 73 11.07 -0.42 7.49
CA GLY A 73 9.98 -0.73 6.56
C GLY A 73 10.25 -1.93 5.64
N PRO A 74 11.37 -2.01 4.92
CA PRO A 74 11.68 -3.13 4.04
C PRO A 74 11.74 -4.48 4.79
N ARG A 75 12.37 -4.52 5.97
CA ARG A 75 12.40 -5.70 6.84
C ARG A 75 10.99 -6.12 7.28
N MET A 76 10.16 -5.15 7.69
CA MET A 76 8.78 -5.41 8.12
C MET A 76 7.92 -5.97 6.97
N LEU A 77 8.13 -5.52 5.75
CA LEU A 77 7.48 -6.04 4.55
C LEU A 77 7.93 -7.48 4.26
N ALA A 78 9.24 -7.74 4.25
CA ALA A 78 9.81 -9.09 4.04
C ALA A 78 9.28 -10.10 5.08
N MET A 79 9.21 -9.71 6.36
CA MET A 79 8.64 -10.55 7.44
C MET A 79 7.15 -10.88 7.21
N ASN A 80 6.45 -10.11 6.39
CA ASN A 80 5.06 -10.34 6.02
C ASN A 80 4.89 -10.92 4.60
N GLY A 81 5.95 -11.49 4.02
CA GLY A 81 5.94 -12.23 2.76
C GLY A 81 5.95 -11.35 1.51
N VAL A 82 6.17 -10.05 1.64
CA VAL A 82 6.30 -9.14 0.50
C VAL A 82 7.69 -9.28 -0.12
N THR A 83 7.77 -9.45 -1.43
CA THR A 83 9.03 -9.55 -2.19
C THR A 83 9.31 -8.32 -3.05
N THR A 84 8.27 -7.53 -3.32
CA THR A 84 8.37 -6.31 -4.13
C THR A 84 7.43 -5.26 -3.56
N CYS A 85 7.85 -4.00 -3.53
CA CYS A 85 6.96 -2.91 -3.10
C CYS A 85 7.11 -1.64 -3.94
N LEU A 86 6.05 -0.81 -3.92
CA LEU A 86 6.06 0.57 -4.40
C LEU A 86 5.94 1.50 -3.20
N ASP A 87 7.00 2.25 -2.91
CA ASP A 87 6.91 3.38 -1.99
C ASP A 87 6.10 4.52 -2.62
N MET A 88 5.08 4.93 -1.91
CA MET A 88 4.18 5.99 -2.36
C MET A 88 4.35 7.22 -1.52
N ALA A 89 5.57 7.79 -1.58
CA ALA A 89 5.77 9.19 -1.39
C ALA A 89 7.23 9.60 -1.21
N GLY A 90 8.16 8.71 -1.00
CA GLY A 90 9.53 9.13 -0.70
C GLY A 90 9.65 9.80 0.69
N PRO A 91 10.55 10.76 0.92
CA PRO A 91 11.51 11.32 -0.05
C PRO A 91 12.49 10.28 -0.58
N LEU A 92 12.80 10.37 -1.87
CA LEU A 92 13.70 9.42 -2.52
C LEU A 92 15.07 9.37 -1.84
N ASP A 93 15.66 10.54 -1.60
CA ASP A 93 16.99 10.66 -0.99
C ASP A 93 17.03 10.01 0.41
N ASP A 94 16.01 10.27 1.25
CA ASP A 94 15.91 9.68 2.59
C ASP A 94 15.88 8.14 2.55
N ILE A 95 15.15 7.54 1.62
CA ILE A 95 15.09 6.09 1.47
C ILE A 95 16.42 5.53 0.98
N LEU A 96 17.04 6.17 -0.01
CA LEU A 96 18.32 5.73 -0.57
C LEU A 96 19.47 5.88 0.45
N ASP A 97 19.49 6.95 1.23
CA ASP A 97 20.49 7.20 2.26
C ASP A 97 20.42 6.18 3.42
N ASN A 98 19.22 5.70 3.74
CA ASN A 98 19.02 4.70 4.78
C ASN A 98 19.26 3.24 4.29
N ALA A 99 19.13 2.96 3.01
CA ALA A 99 19.26 1.62 2.45
C ALA A 99 20.62 0.93 2.74
N PRO A 100 21.79 1.60 2.71
CA PRO A 100 23.07 0.97 3.04
C PRO A 100 23.18 0.53 4.49
N GLU A 101 22.57 1.27 5.42
CA GLU A 101 22.66 0.97 6.87
C GLU A 101 21.66 -0.11 7.29
N TYR A 102 20.42 -0.03 6.83
CA TYR A 102 19.32 -0.90 7.29
C TYR A 102 19.03 -2.05 6.34
N GLY A 103 19.56 -2.01 5.12
CA GLY A 103 19.30 -2.99 4.07
C GLY A 103 17.91 -2.84 3.45
N VAL A 104 17.72 -3.41 2.27
CA VAL A 104 16.42 -3.46 1.59
C VAL A 104 15.84 -4.88 1.62
N GLY A 105 16.57 -5.87 1.10
CA GLY A 105 16.21 -7.29 1.13
C GLY A 105 14.99 -7.68 0.29
N ILE A 106 14.34 -6.72 -0.38
CA ILE A 106 13.20 -6.90 -1.29
C ILE A 106 13.37 -6.01 -2.53
N ASN A 107 12.60 -6.25 -3.59
CA ASN A 107 12.58 -5.33 -4.73
C ASN A 107 11.78 -4.07 -4.35
N MET A 108 12.26 -2.90 -4.74
CA MET A 108 11.65 -1.63 -4.37
C MET A 108 11.61 -0.66 -5.54
N ALA A 109 10.47 -0.02 -5.75
CA ALA A 109 10.32 1.18 -6.56
C ALA A 109 9.84 2.33 -5.68
N ILE A 110 10.18 3.57 -6.03
CA ILE A 110 9.90 4.75 -5.23
C ILE A 110 9.22 5.81 -6.11
N LEU A 111 8.18 6.46 -5.57
CA LEU A 111 7.61 7.68 -6.11
C LEU A 111 8.06 8.87 -5.26
N GLN A 112 8.48 9.95 -5.91
CA GLN A 112 8.73 11.20 -5.23
C GLN A 112 7.41 11.94 -5.00
N PHE A 113 7.15 12.44 -3.80
CA PHE A 113 5.96 13.25 -3.58
C PHE A 113 6.06 14.61 -4.26
N ALA A 114 4.93 15.05 -4.82
CA ALA A 114 4.73 16.35 -5.43
C ALA A 114 3.75 17.15 -4.56
N SER A 115 4.26 17.88 -3.58
CA SER A 115 3.41 18.54 -2.59
C SER A 115 4.08 19.72 -1.87
N PRO A 116 3.33 20.76 -1.50
CA PRO A 116 3.80 21.81 -0.62
C PRO A 116 3.88 21.30 0.84
N PRO A 117 4.75 21.85 1.71
CA PRO A 117 5.79 22.83 1.37
C PRO A 117 7.13 22.18 0.99
N PHE A 118 7.15 20.87 0.74
CA PHE A 118 8.39 20.09 0.61
C PHE A 118 9.04 20.24 -0.77
N THR A 119 8.28 19.95 -1.84
CA THR A 119 8.78 20.01 -3.23
C THR A 119 8.30 21.24 -3.96
N PHE A 120 7.22 21.87 -3.49
CA PHE A 120 6.69 23.12 -3.99
C PHE A 120 6.50 24.12 -2.84
N LYS A 121 6.56 25.43 -3.13
CA LYS A 121 6.35 26.47 -2.11
C LYS A 121 4.91 26.57 -1.62
N ASN A 122 3.95 26.30 -2.53
CA ASN A 122 2.52 26.42 -2.27
C ASN A 122 1.72 25.43 -3.13
N SER A 123 0.38 25.52 -3.07
CA SER A 123 -0.55 24.63 -3.79
C SER A 123 -0.68 24.91 -5.30
N THR A 124 -0.01 25.96 -5.79
CA THR A 124 -0.10 26.44 -7.19
C THR A 124 1.28 26.57 -7.86
N PRO A 125 2.10 25.50 -7.89
CA PRO A 125 3.35 25.52 -8.62
C PRO A 125 3.12 25.78 -10.12
N SER A 126 4.08 26.43 -10.76
CA SER A 126 4.09 26.61 -12.21
C SER A 126 4.32 25.26 -12.92
N GLN A 127 3.94 25.19 -14.19
CA GLN A 127 4.22 24.00 -15.00
C GLN A 127 5.72 23.69 -15.09
N GLN A 128 6.59 24.73 -15.13
CA GLN A 128 8.04 24.53 -15.16
C GLN A 128 8.55 23.89 -13.86
N GLU A 129 8.07 24.33 -12.68
CA GLU A 129 8.42 23.71 -11.40
C GLU A 129 7.99 22.23 -11.33
N MET A 130 6.83 21.89 -11.93
CA MET A 130 6.39 20.48 -12.04
C MET A 130 7.32 19.67 -12.95
N ILE A 131 7.70 20.24 -14.11
CA ILE A 131 8.63 19.65 -15.07
C ILE A 131 9.97 19.37 -14.39
N ASP A 132 10.54 20.36 -13.72
CA ASP A 132 11.84 20.26 -13.06
C ASP A 132 11.83 19.19 -11.95
N LEU A 133 10.75 19.13 -11.16
CA LEU A 133 10.57 18.08 -10.14
C LEU A 133 10.50 16.69 -10.76
N ILE A 134 9.70 16.49 -11.80
CA ILE A 134 9.52 15.19 -12.44
C ILE A 134 10.82 14.73 -13.09
N ASP A 135 11.45 15.60 -13.87
CA ASP A 135 12.69 15.28 -14.60
C ASP A 135 13.84 14.97 -13.61
N LYS A 136 13.96 15.76 -12.52
CA LYS A 136 14.91 15.45 -11.45
C LYS A 136 14.61 14.10 -10.80
N SER A 137 13.36 13.85 -10.42
CA SER A 137 12.97 12.61 -9.75
C SER A 137 13.27 11.38 -10.59
N LEU A 138 12.98 11.43 -11.90
CA LEU A 138 13.30 10.34 -12.83
C LEU A 138 14.81 10.15 -12.99
N ALA A 139 15.58 11.25 -13.09
CA ALA A 139 17.04 11.20 -13.19
C ALA A 139 17.68 10.60 -11.92
N ASP A 140 17.11 10.86 -10.75
CA ASP A 140 17.57 10.32 -9.47
C ASP A 140 17.11 8.86 -9.23
N GLY A 141 16.30 8.29 -10.13
CA GLY A 141 15.88 6.88 -10.10
C GLY A 141 14.48 6.61 -9.55
N ALA A 142 13.67 7.64 -9.31
CA ALA A 142 12.25 7.43 -8.97
C ALA A 142 11.47 6.88 -10.18
N LEU A 143 10.45 6.08 -9.93
CA LEU A 143 9.52 5.59 -10.96
C LEU A 143 8.61 6.72 -11.48
N GLY A 144 8.38 7.74 -10.68
CA GLY A 144 7.51 8.86 -10.99
C GLY A 144 7.16 9.69 -9.77
N VAL A 145 5.93 10.21 -9.74
CA VAL A 145 5.50 11.17 -8.71
C VAL A 145 4.19 10.76 -8.04
N LYS A 146 4.03 11.23 -6.80
CA LYS A 146 2.83 11.03 -5.98
C LYS A 146 2.22 12.36 -5.55
N LEU A 147 0.91 12.56 -5.78
CA LEU A 147 0.13 13.65 -5.22
C LEU A 147 -0.40 13.24 -3.83
N LEU A 148 -0.17 14.08 -2.80
CA LEU A 148 -0.53 13.83 -1.40
C LEU A 148 -1.75 14.65 -0.96
N GLY A 149 -2.85 14.56 -1.69
CA GLY A 149 -4.03 15.41 -1.49
C GLY A 149 -4.69 15.31 -0.11
N GLY A 150 -4.54 14.19 0.58
CA GLY A 150 -5.07 14.03 1.94
C GLY A 150 -4.32 14.82 3.01
N HIS A 151 -3.03 15.09 2.80
CA HIS A 151 -2.15 15.75 3.77
C HIS A 151 -1.67 17.11 3.30
N TYR A 152 -1.29 17.22 2.03
CA TYR A 152 -0.62 18.38 1.44
C TYR A 152 -1.18 18.66 0.03
N PRO A 153 -2.44 19.12 -0.06
CA PRO A 153 -3.14 19.22 -1.32
C PRO A 153 -2.59 20.30 -2.25
N LEU A 154 -2.65 20.03 -3.55
CA LEU A 154 -2.55 21.00 -4.62
C LEU A 154 -3.95 21.50 -5.01
N ASP A 155 -4.03 22.61 -5.77
CA ASP A 155 -5.29 23.05 -6.34
C ASP A 155 -5.77 22.07 -7.43
N PRO A 156 -7.09 21.96 -7.70
CA PRO A 156 -7.64 20.99 -8.64
C PRO A 156 -7.01 21.07 -10.04
N GLU A 157 -6.94 22.27 -10.61
CA GLU A 157 -6.39 22.50 -11.95
C GLU A 157 -4.89 22.17 -12.04
N VAL A 158 -4.17 22.45 -10.95
CA VAL A 158 -2.75 22.12 -10.80
C VAL A 158 -2.55 20.62 -10.72
N SER A 159 -3.41 19.92 -9.98
CA SER A 159 -3.38 18.46 -9.90
C SER A 159 -3.60 17.81 -11.27
N ALA A 160 -4.58 18.31 -12.04
CA ALA A 160 -4.83 17.84 -13.41
C ALA A 160 -3.64 18.12 -14.34
N LEU A 161 -3.02 19.30 -14.23
CA LEU A 161 -1.83 19.65 -15.02
C LEU A 161 -0.64 18.77 -14.66
N LEU A 162 -0.41 18.48 -13.38
CA LEU A 162 0.68 17.61 -12.93
C LEU A 162 0.52 16.19 -13.48
N ILE A 163 -0.70 15.64 -13.48
CA ILE A 163 -0.96 14.30 -14.04
C ILE A 163 -0.54 14.28 -15.52
N ARG A 164 -1.01 15.23 -16.33
CA ARG A 164 -0.68 15.31 -17.75
C ARG A 164 0.83 15.48 -17.99
N THR A 165 1.45 16.40 -17.25
CA THR A 165 2.89 16.68 -17.35
C THR A 165 3.73 15.44 -17.01
N ALA A 166 3.35 14.67 -15.99
CA ALA A 166 4.03 13.45 -15.63
C ALA A 166 3.90 12.36 -16.71
N LEU A 167 2.71 12.17 -17.25
CA LEU A 167 2.47 11.19 -18.31
C LEU A 167 3.19 11.55 -19.63
N GLU A 168 3.26 12.82 -20.00
CA GLU A 168 4.07 13.29 -21.13
C GLU A 168 5.55 12.93 -20.98
N ARG A 169 6.04 12.86 -19.74
CA ARG A 169 7.40 12.44 -19.37
C ARG A 169 7.55 10.95 -19.09
N ARG A 170 6.48 10.16 -19.35
CA ARG A 170 6.44 8.72 -19.07
C ARG A 170 6.67 8.36 -17.60
N ALA A 171 6.46 9.33 -16.70
CA ALA A 171 6.52 9.10 -15.27
C ALA A 171 5.24 8.38 -14.77
N TYR A 172 5.40 7.48 -13.83
CA TYR A 172 4.28 6.89 -13.10
C TYR A 172 3.60 7.96 -12.23
N VAL A 173 2.26 7.95 -12.18
CA VAL A 173 1.50 8.89 -11.37
C VAL A 173 0.59 8.15 -10.41
N ALA A 174 0.73 8.48 -9.12
CA ALA A 174 -0.21 8.04 -8.11
C ALA A 174 -0.82 9.22 -7.36
N TRP A 175 -2.04 9.08 -6.88
CA TRP A 175 -2.75 10.13 -6.18
C TRP A 175 -3.49 9.61 -4.94
N HIS A 176 -3.14 10.13 -3.76
CA HIS A 176 -4.02 10.16 -2.59
C HIS A 176 -5.02 11.29 -2.83
N ALA A 177 -6.26 10.96 -3.21
CA ALA A 177 -7.24 11.95 -3.64
C ALA A 177 -7.52 13.02 -2.57
N GLY A 178 -7.72 14.21 -3.06
CA GLY A 178 -7.98 15.43 -2.31
C GLY A 178 -7.25 16.62 -2.93
N THR A 179 -7.87 17.76 -2.86
CA THR A 179 -7.35 19.04 -3.34
C THR A 179 -7.57 20.10 -2.27
N THR A 180 -7.15 21.35 -2.53
CA THR A 180 -7.50 22.49 -1.66
C THR A 180 -9.01 22.74 -1.59
N LYS A 181 -9.80 22.20 -2.54
CA LYS A 181 -11.26 22.36 -2.63
C LYS A 181 -12.00 21.20 -1.95
N ASN A 182 -11.61 19.95 -2.21
CA ASN A 182 -12.22 18.75 -1.64
C ASN A 182 -11.18 17.96 -0.85
N GLY A 183 -11.52 17.53 0.37
CA GLY A 183 -10.65 16.71 1.21
C GLY A 183 -10.55 15.27 0.74
N SER A 184 -9.78 14.46 1.48
CA SER A 184 -9.64 13.02 1.24
C SER A 184 -10.90 12.27 1.72
N ASN A 185 -11.93 12.26 0.90
CA ASN A 185 -13.23 11.61 1.08
C ASN A 185 -13.83 11.26 -0.29
N ILE A 186 -15.06 10.79 -0.33
CA ILE A 186 -15.71 10.38 -1.58
C ILE A 186 -15.82 11.53 -2.60
N ASN A 187 -16.04 12.77 -2.16
CA ASN A 187 -16.09 13.93 -3.06
C ASN A 187 -14.69 14.21 -3.68
N GLY A 188 -13.63 14.09 -2.88
CA GLY A 188 -12.26 14.19 -3.36
C GLY A 188 -11.89 13.08 -4.35
N MET A 189 -12.41 11.86 -4.15
CA MET A 189 -12.25 10.76 -5.10
C MET A 189 -12.96 11.05 -6.43
N ILE A 190 -14.19 11.52 -6.39
CA ILE A 190 -14.96 11.91 -7.59
C ILE A 190 -14.20 13.02 -8.35
N GLU A 191 -13.71 14.03 -7.63
CA GLU A 191 -12.92 15.11 -8.22
C GLU A 191 -11.62 14.59 -8.86
N ALA A 192 -10.90 13.68 -8.19
CA ALA A 192 -9.65 13.11 -8.69
C ALA A 192 -9.86 12.35 -10.01
N VAL A 193 -10.90 11.52 -10.10
CA VAL A 193 -11.25 10.81 -11.33
C VAL A 193 -11.63 11.78 -12.45
N LYS A 194 -12.39 12.83 -12.14
CA LYS A 194 -12.72 13.88 -13.10
C LYS A 194 -11.47 14.65 -13.59
N MET A 195 -10.53 14.95 -12.68
CA MET A 195 -9.28 15.66 -13.03
C MET A 195 -8.32 14.77 -13.85
N ALA A 196 -8.40 13.46 -13.69
CA ALA A 196 -7.67 12.51 -14.54
C ALA A 196 -8.10 12.57 -16.01
N ASP A 197 -9.33 13.01 -16.32
CA ASP A 197 -9.85 13.30 -17.65
C ASP A 197 -9.54 12.20 -18.69
N GLY A 198 -9.74 10.92 -18.30
CA GLY A 198 -9.46 9.75 -19.11
C GLY A 198 -7.98 9.31 -19.15
N TYR A 199 -7.07 10.06 -18.58
CA TYR A 199 -5.67 9.65 -18.46
C TYR A 199 -5.49 8.53 -17.42
N PRO A 200 -4.54 7.58 -17.65
CA PRO A 200 -4.26 6.52 -16.69
C PRO A 200 -3.61 7.09 -15.42
N MET A 201 -4.08 6.63 -14.27
CA MET A 201 -3.57 7.07 -12.98
C MET A 201 -3.77 5.99 -11.92
N HIS A 202 -2.82 5.86 -10.98
CA HIS A 202 -2.97 5.03 -9.79
C HIS A 202 -3.70 5.82 -8.69
N LEU A 203 -4.95 5.47 -8.43
CA LEU A 203 -5.73 6.06 -7.35
C LEU A 203 -5.53 5.24 -6.08
N ALA A 204 -4.94 5.86 -5.07
CA ALA A 204 -4.49 5.19 -3.85
C ALA A 204 -5.65 4.84 -2.91
N HIS A 205 -5.52 3.70 -2.21
CA HIS A 205 -6.29 3.24 -1.02
C HIS A 205 -7.79 3.59 -1.04
N ILE A 206 -8.55 3.04 -1.99
CA ILE A 206 -9.98 3.37 -2.21
C ILE A 206 -10.81 3.31 -0.92
N ASN A 207 -10.52 2.35 -0.01
CA ASN A 207 -11.21 2.26 1.28
C ASN A 207 -11.10 3.52 2.15
N ALA A 208 -10.09 4.37 1.93
CA ALA A 208 -9.92 5.61 2.68
C ALA A 208 -11.00 6.66 2.35
N TYR A 209 -11.64 6.55 1.19
CA TYR A 209 -12.72 7.44 0.75
C TYR A 209 -14.11 6.92 1.13
N CYS A 210 -14.21 5.71 1.69
CA CYS A 210 -15.45 5.01 2.02
C CYS A 210 -15.61 4.82 3.55
N ARG A 211 -15.33 5.87 4.33
CA ARG A 211 -15.35 5.83 5.80
C ARG A 211 -16.62 6.37 6.42
N GLY A 212 -17.57 6.82 5.63
CA GLY A 212 -18.77 7.47 6.14
C GLY A 212 -18.56 8.96 6.47
N ALA A 213 -17.69 9.63 5.74
CA ALA A 213 -17.36 11.04 6.00
C ALA A 213 -18.38 12.04 5.40
N ILE A 214 -19.04 11.69 4.31
CA ILE A 214 -20.00 12.52 3.57
C ILE A 214 -21.38 11.85 3.54
N HIS A 215 -21.41 10.55 3.20
CA HIS A 215 -22.58 9.69 3.21
C HIS A 215 -22.36 8.49 4.13
N GLU A 216 -23.32 7.60 4.26
CA GLU A 216 -23.12 6.34 4.95
C GLU A 216 -22.02 5.52 4.22
N ALA A 217 -21.20 4.78 4.98
CA ALA A 217 -19.97 4.16 4.47
C ALA A 217 -20.22 3.19 3.29
N MET A 218 -21.32 2.44 3.30
CA MET A 218 -21.66 1.55 2.18
C MET A 218 -22.22 2.28 0.97
N GLU A 219 -22.85 3.44 1.17
CA GLU A 219 -23.24 4.34 0.08
C GLU A 219 -22.01 4.91 -0.62
N GLU A 220 -21.05 5.43 0.16
CA GLU A 220 -19.74 5.89 -0.39
C GLU A 220 -19.04 4.76 -1.15
N THR A 221 -19.09 3.53 -0.62
CA THR A 221 -18.50 2.34 -1.27
C THR A 221 -19.16 2.05 -2.61
N LYS A 222 -20.49 2.12 -2.67
CA LYS A 222 -21.22 1.94 -3.93
C LYS A 222 -20.85 3.01 -4.95
N ILE A 223 -20.81 4.27 -4.54
CA ILE A 223 -20.39 5.40 -5.41
C ILE A 223 -18.96 5.15 -5.94
N ALA A 224 -18.03 4.74 -5.08
CA ALA A 224 -16.65 4.44 -5.48
C ALA A 224 -16.57 3.30 -6.51
N ILE A 225 -17.28 2.19 -6.27
CA ILE A 225 -17.34 1.04 -7.19
C ILE A 225 -17.92 1.45 -8.55
N ASP A 226 -19.04 2.16 -8.57
CA ASP A 226 -19.71 2.59 -9.79
C ASP A 226 -18.83 3.57 -10.59
N LEU A 227 -18.17 4.49 -9.89
CA LEU A 227 -17.22 5.44 -10.49
C LEU A 227 -16.03 4.72 -11.15
N LEU A 228 -15.42 3.74 -10.46
CA LEU A 228 -14.31 2.96 -10.99
C LEU A 228 -14.73 2.04 -12.14
N LYS A 229 -15.94 1.48 -12.11
CA LYS A 229 -16.51 0.72 -13.24
C LYS A 229 -16.61 1.58 -14.50
N ALA A 230 -17.03 2.83 -14.34
CA ALA A 230 -17.18 3.78 -15.44
C ALA A 230 -15.83 4.32 -15.96
N ASN A 231 -14.73 4.17 -15.21
CA ASN A 231 -13.41 4.72 -15.54
C ASN A 231 -12.31 3.63 -15.49
N PRO A 232 -12.27 2.71 -16.47
CA PRO A 232 -11.33 1.58 -16.48
C PRO A 232 -9.86 1.98 -16.68
N ASN A 233 -9.58 3.22 -17.05
CA ASN A 233 -8.25 3.81 -17.12
C ASN A 233 -7.65 4.10 -15.72
N ILE A 234 -8.48 4.18 -14.68
CA ILE A 234 -8.03 4.32 -13.30
C ILE A 234 -7.73 2.92 -12.76
N PHE A 235 -6.48 2.67 -12.42
CA PHE A 235 -6.08 1.49 -11.67
C PHE A 235 -5.88 1.86 -10.19
N CYS A 236 -6.15 0.94 -9.30
CA CYS A 236 -6.26 1.28 -7.89
C CYS A 236 -6.04 0.10 -6.96
N GLU A 237 -5.83 0.42 -5.71
CA GLU A 237 -5.71 -0.57 -4.64
C GLU A 237 -6.56 -0.18 -3.42
N SER A 238 -6.73 -1.14 -2.54
CA SER A 238 -7.39 -0.95 -1.25
C SER A 238 -6.74 -1.83 -0.21
N TYR A 239 -6.59 -1.33 1.00
CA TYR A 239 -6.02 -2.13 2.07
C TYR A 239 -7.10 -2.70 3.01
N VAL A 240 -6.78 -3.88 3.57
CA VAL A 240 -7.70 -4.62 4.44
C VAL A 240 -7.54 -4.28 5.93
N SER A 241 -6.53 -3.50 6.29
CA SER A 241 -6.31 -3.09 7.69
C SER A 241 -7.46 -2.22 8.22
N PRO A 242 -7.97 -2.46 9.44
CA PRO A 242 -8.90 -1.55 10.11
C PRO A 242 -8.22 -0.23 10.50
N LYS A 243 -6.89 -0.19 10.52
CA LYS A 243 -6.09 0.92 10.99
C LYS A 243 -5.67 1.85 9.85
N ASN A 244 -5.57 3.16 10.16
CA ASN A 244 -4.91 4.14 9.30
C ASN A 244 -3.47 4.42 9.78
N GLY A 245 -2.78 5.35 9.13
CA GLY A 245 -1.53 5.96 9.61
C GLY A 245 -1.71 7.46 9.79
N THR A 246 -1.13 8.02 10.86
CA THR A 246 -1.13 9.45 11.16
C THR A 246 -0.03 9.81 12.15
N ARG A 247 0.01 11.05 12.63
CA ARG A 247 0.89 11.50 13.71
C ARG A 247 0.06 12.05 14.86
N LEU A 248 0.44 11.69 16.09
CA LEU A 248 -0.23 12.16 17.32
C LEU A 248 0.42 13.43 17.89
N THR A 249 1.24 14.13 17.09
CA THR A 249 1.98 15.31 17.50
C THR A 249 1.05 16.48 17.76
N CYS A 250 1.24 17.15 18.90
CA CYS A 250 0.56 18.37 19.30
C CYS A 250 1.52 19.55 19.35
N ASN A 251 1.00 20.74 19.13
CA ASN A 251 1.70 22.01 19.35
C ASN A 251 1.79 22.29 20.85
N PRO A 252 2.66 23.22 21.30
CA PRO A 252 2.77 23.60 22.71
C PRO A 252 1.49 24.13 23.36
N ASP A 253 0.58 24.68 22.56
CA ASP A 253 -0.74 25.13 23.00
C ASP A 253 -1.79 24.02 23.10
N GLY A 254 -1.40 22.76 22.79
CA GLY A 254 -2.27 21.59 22.83
C GLY A 254 -3.05 21.32 21.55
N THR A 255 -2.96 22.17 20.52
CA THR A 255 -3.61 21.93 19.24
C THR A 255 -2.90 20.78 18.48
N ILE A 256 -3.65 19.95 17.75
CA ILE A 256 -3.07 18.87 16.95
C ILE A 256 -2.51 19.40 15.62
N GLN A 257 -1.36 18.82 15.19
CA GLN A 257 -0.74 19.20 13.93
C GLN A 257 -1.38 18.52 12.73
N SER A 258 -1.81 17.26 12.89
CA SER A 258 -2.34 16.45 11.80
C SER A 258 -3.86 16.57 11.66
N LYS A 259 -4.34 17.11 10.53
CA LYS A 259 -5.78 17.10 10.18
C LYS A 259 -6.38 15.69 10.19
N VAL A 260 -5.58 14.66 9.80
CA VAL A 260 -6.03 13.25 9.82
C VAL A 260 -6.32 12.81 11.24
N THR A 261 -5.46 13.16 12.20
CA THR A 261 -5.69 12.88 13.64
C THR A 261 -6.96 13.57 14.14
N GLY A 262 -7.16 14.86 13.79
CA GLY A 262 -8.38 15.58 14.14
C GLY A 262 -9.65 14.92 13.62
N ASN A 263 -9.66 14.52 12.36
CA ASN A 263 -10.78 13.79 11.77
C ASN A 263 -11.07 12.46 12.49
N CYS A 264 -10.02 11.72 12.87
CA CYS A 264 -10.16 10.47 13.61
C CYS A 264 -10.72 10.70 15.03
N LEU A 265 -10.20 11.69 15.74
CA LEU A 265 -10.71 12.07 17.09
C LEU A 265 -12.18 12.44 17.01
N ARG A 266 -12.56 13.31 16.07
CA ARG A 266 -13.96 13.71 15.85
C ARG A 266 -14.86 12.52 15.54
N ALA A 267 -14.41 11.60 14.68
CA ALA A 267 -15.17 10.38 14.34
C ALA A 267 -15.45 9.48 15.56
N PHE A 268 -14.58 9.52 16.57
CA PHE A 268 -14.78 8.80 17.83
C PHE A 268 -15.39 9.65 18.96
N GLY A 269 -15.77 10.91 18.68
CA GLY A 269 -16.40 11.81 19.66
C GLY A 269 -15.43 12.43 20.66
N PHE A 270 -14.12 12.48 20.35
CA PHE A 270 -13.11 13.16 21.16
C PHE A 270 -12.87 14.58 20.67
N THR A 271 -12.33 15.44 21.55
CA THR A 271 -11.88 16.78 21.18
C THR A 271 -10.65 16.73 20.25
N GLU A 272 -10.51 17.74 19.39
CA GLU A 272 -9.41 17.80 18.40
C GLU A 272 -8.18 18.50 18.99
N ASP A 273 -7.70 17.97 20.14
CA ASP A 273 -6.59 18.53 20.92
C ASP A 273 -5.81 17.42 21.66
N ALA A 274 -4.82 17.82 22.44
CA ALA A 274 -3.99 16.91 23.22
C ALA A 274 -4.81 16.11 24.28
N ASP A 275 -5.88 16.69 24.81
CA ASP A 275 -6.76 15.96 25.77
C ASP A 275 -7.56 14.88 25.06
N GLY A 276 -8.05 15.16 23.83
CA GLY A 276 -8.70 14.15 23.00
C GLY A 276 -7.76 13.01 22.61
N VAL A 277 -6.50 13.28 22.27
CA VAL A 277 -5.49 12.22 22.03
C VAL A 277 -5.29 11.36 23.27
N ARG A 278 -5.10 11.98 24.45
CA ARG A 278 -4.95 11.27 25.74
C ARG A 278 -6.12 10.33 26.00
N LYS A 279 -7.35 10.83 25.88
CA LYS A 279 -8.57 10.06 26.07
C LYS A 279 -8.71 8.94 25.05
N ALA A 280 -8.37 9.19 23.79
CA ALA A 280 -8.42 8.18 22.73
C ALA A 280 -7.41 7.03 22.94
N LEU A 281 -6.19 7.35 23.43
CA LEU A 281 -5.19 6.34 23.80
C LEU A 281 -5.71 5.47 24.94
N LEU A 282 -6.17 6.07 26.05
CA LEU A 282 -6.72 5.36 27.20
C LEU A 282 -7.96 4.51 26.85
N ALA A 283 -8.83 5.03 26.00
CA ALA A 283 -10.00 4.31 25.48
C ALA A 283 -9.67 3.24 24.44
N ARG A 284 -8.39 3.02 24.11
CA ARG A 284 -7.90 2.08 23.09
C ARG A 284 -8.49 2.31 21.69
N LYS A 285 -8.81 3.54 21.39
CA LYS A 285 -9.26 3.99 20.05
C LYS A 285 -8.11 4.51 19.21
N ALA A 286 -7.09 5.09 19.85
CA ALA A 286 -5.82 5.47 19.25
C ALA A 286 -4.70 4.51 19.68
N PHE A 287 -3.69 4.41 18.82
CA PHE A 287 -2.49 3.61 19.01
C PHE A 287 -1.27 4.49 18.76
N ALA A 288 -0.24 4.35 19.58
CA ALA A 288 1.07 4.97 19.38
C ALA A 288 2.04 3.99 18.73
N VAL A 289 2.82 4.46 17.77
CA VAL A 289 3.91 3.69 17.15
C VAL A 289 5.12 3.68 18.07
N TYR A 290 5.73 2.53 18.27
CA TYR A 290 6.97 2.37 19.03
C TYR A 290 7.98 1.48 18.31
N ASP A 291 9.25 1.63 18.64
CA ASP A 291 10.32 0.73 18.18
C ASP A 291 10.34 -0.52 19.07
N ALA A 292 10.12 -1.68 18.46
CA ALA A 292 10.10 -2.99 19.12
C ALA A 292 11.44 -3.76 18.96
N GLY A 293 12.54 -3.05 18.67
CA GLY A 293 13.86 -3.65 18.48
C GLY A 293 14.10 -4.12 17.05
N GLY A 294 14.14 -3.17 16.10
CA GLY A 294 14.39 -3.44 14.69
C GLY A 294 13.13 -3.68 13.85
N TYR A 295 11.97 -3.33 14.38
CA TYR A 295 10.70 -3.15 13.67
C TYR A 295 9.80 -2.20 14.45
N SER A 296 8.83 -1.57 13.79
CA SER A 296 7.81 -0.76 14.47
C SER A 296 6.59 -1.60 14.79
N ASP A 297 5.96 -1.31 15.93
CA ASP A 297 4.68 -1.91 16.31
C ASP A 297 3.78 -0.86 17.00
N LEU A 298 2.57 -1.26 17.36
CA LEU A 298 1.52 -0.39 17.89
C LEU A 298 1.18 -0.76 19.32
N MET A 299 1.17 0.23 20.22
CA MET A 299 0.66 0.07 21.57
C MET A 299 -0.52 1.01 21.85
N THR A 300 -1.31 0.68 22.86
CA THR A 300 -2.50 1.43 23.25
C THR A 300 -2.70 1.41 24.77
N GLY A 301 -3.59 2.23 25.29
CA GLY A 301 -3.83 2.31 26.74
C GLY A 301 -2.79 3.15 27.47
N GLU A 302 -2.55 2.84 28.74
CA GLU A 302 -1.66 3.60 29.63
C GLU A 302 -0.20 3.60 29.16
N GLU A 303 0.28 2.50 28.59
CA GLU A 303 1.65 2.41 28.08
C GLU A 303 1.85 3.32 26.87
N ALA A 304 0.87 3.37 25.95
CA ALA A 304 0.88 4.29 24.83
C ALA A 304 0.84 5.75 25.27
N LEU A 305 0.07 6.06 26.33
CA LEU A 305 0.01 7.39 26.90
C LEU A 305 1.38 7.79 27.48
N LYS A 306 2.02 6.92 28.25
CA LYS A 306 3.36 7.17 28.80
C LYS A 306 4.40 7.41 27.71
N LEU A 307 4.37 6.60 26.63
CA LEU A 307 5.25 6.78 25.48
C LEU A 307 5.01 8.16 24.81
N TRP A 308 3.76 8.50 24.56
CA TRP A 308 3.37 9.73 23.90
C TRP A 308 3.79 10.97 24.71
N GLU A 309 3.62 10.95 26.03
CA GLU A 309 4.06 12.02 26.95
C GLU A 309 5.60 12.10 27.04
N ALA A 310 6.30 10.96 27.15
CA ALA A 310 7.75 10.92 27.18
C ALA A 310 8.39 11.44 25.89
N ALA A 311 7.76 11.19 24.75
CA ALA A 311 8.17 11.70 23.44
C ALA A 311 7.70 13.15 23.18
N LYS A 312 7.18 13.86 24.17
CA LYS A 312 6.60 15.20 24.03
C LYS A 312 5.62 15.27 22.87
N THR A 313 4.72 14.30 22.81
CA THR A 313 3.68 14.09 21.79
C THR A 313 4.18 13.72 20.38
N ASN A 314 5.49 13.72 20.11
CA ASN A 314 6.06 13.51 18.78
C ASN A 314 6.17 12.02 18.45
N VAL A 315 5.07 11.34 18.27
CA VAL A 315 5.01 9.92 17.85
C VAL A 315 4.08 9.72 16.65
N GLY A 316 4.37 8.71 15.86
CA GLY A 316 3.44 8.16 14.88
C GLY A 316 2.20 7.57 15.57
N GLY A 317 1.09 7.53 14.87
CA GLY A 317 -0.13 6.99 15.43
C GLY A 317 -1.06 6.32 14.44
N SER A 318 -2.06 5.66 14.98
CA SER A 318 -3.07 4.94 14.20
C SER A 318 -4.41 4.94 14.92
N PHE A 319 -5.49 4.81 14.16
CA PHE A 319 -6.86 4.65 14.65
C PHE A 319 -7.57 3.53 13.90
N ASN A 320 -8.45 2.77 14.57
CA ASN A 320 -9.32 1.79 13.90
C ASN A 320 -10.48 2.49 13.17
N ILE A 321 -10.18 3.24 12.12
CA ILE A 321 -11.13 4.13 11.43
C ILE A 321 -11.75 3.53 10.17
N ASN A 322 -11.22 2.43 9.65
CA ASN A 322 -11.71 1.81 8.41
C ASN A 322 -12.82 0.79 8.70
N PRO A 323 -14.07 1.04 8.27
CA PRO A 323 -15.18 0.11 8.49
C PRO A 323 -14.95 -1.24 7.80
N PRO A 324 -15.42 -2.37 8.36
CA PRO A 324 -15.17 -3.70 7.79
C PRO A 324 -15.90 -3.93 6.46
N LEU A 325 -17.17 -3.54 6.33
CA LEU A 325 -17.98 -3.81 5.15
C LEU A 325 -17.44 -3.15 3.87
N PRO A 326 -17.04 -1.85 3.86
CA PRO A 326 -16.36 -1.24 2.73
C PRO A 326 -15.12 -2.01 2.27
N ARG A 327 -14.25 -2.42 3.21
CA ARG A 327 -13.01 -3.16 2.89
C ARG A 327 -13.31 -4.50 2.21
N ILE A 328 -14.32 -5.23 2.68
CA ILE A 328 -14.77 -6.49 2.09
C ILE A 328 -15.39 -6.25 0.71
N ALA A 329 -16.30 -5.30 0.59
CA ALA A 329 -16.98 -5.00 -0.66
C ALA A 329 -15.99 -4.59 -1.77
N LEU A 330 -15.02 -3.73 -1.45
CA LEU A 330 -13.96 -3.31 -2.38
C LEU A 330 -13.03 -4.47 -2.76
N ALA A 331 -12.74 -5.39 -1.83
CA ALA A 331 -11.88 -6.54 -2.11
C ALA A 331 -12.49 -7.49 -3.14
N GLN A 332 -13.83 -7.67 -3.14
CA GLN A 332 -14.52 -8.65 -3.99
C GLN A 332 -15.19 -8.05 -5.22
N ALA A 333 -15.34 -6.71 -5.32
CA ALA A 333 -16.09 -6.07 -6.40
C ALA A 333 -15.51 -6.42 -7.78
N LYS A 334 -16.37 -6.83 -8.70
CA LYS A 334 -16.00 -7.21 -10.07
C LYS A 334 -16.77 -6.40 -11.11
N ARG A 335 -16.16 -6.26 -12.27
CA ARG A 335 -16.77 -5.79 -13.53
C ARG A 335 -17.56 -6.92 -14.17
N ASP A 336 -18.32 -6.61 -15.19
CA ASP A 336 -19.16 -7.59 -15.90
C ASP A 336 -18.34 -8.68 -16.63
N ASP A 337 -17.10 -8.37 -16.99
CA ASP A 337 -16.14 -9.32 -17.57
C ASP A 337 -15.39 -10.20 -16.54
N GLY A 338 -15.72 -10.03 -15.24
CA GLY A 338 -15.09 -10.74 -14.14
C GLY A 338 -13.80 -10.13 -13.61
N ALA A 339 -13.25 -9.09 -14.24
CA ALA A 339 -12.10 -8.37 -13.73
C ALA A 339 -12.42 -7.64 -12.41
N PHE A 340 -11.46 -7.52 -11.52
CA PHE A 340 -11.65 -6.75 -10.29
C PHE A 340 -11.82 -5.27 -10.57
N VAL A 341 -12.72 -4.61 -9.85
CA VAL A 341 -12.91 -3.16 -9.89
C VAL A 341 -11.75 -2.44 -9.18
N VAL A 342 -11.34 -3.00 -8.05
CA VAL A 342 -10.12 -2.59 -7.33
C VAL A 342 -9.06 -3.64 -7.62
N ASP A 343 -8.00 -3.25 -8.29
CA ASP A 343 -7.03 -4.18 -8.89
C ASP A 343 -6.24 -4.97 -7.84
N ALA A 344 -5.75 -4.29 -6.81
CA ALA A 344 -4.83 -4.88 -5.85
C ALA A 344 -5.28 -4.75 -4.38
N ILE A 345 -4.72 -5.62 -3.55
CA ILE A 345 -4.70 -5.47 -2.10
C ILE A 345 -3.31 -4.95 -1.73
N SER A 346 -3.26 -3.80 -1.04
CA SER A 346 -2.05 -3.17 -0.52
C SER A 346 -2.08 -3.10 1.00
N THR A 347 -1.11 -2.41 1.62
CA THR A 347 -1.12 -2.17 3.07
C THR A 347 -1.20 -0.70 3.43
N ASP A 348 -0.71 0.19 2.57
CA ASP A 348 -0.44 1.58 2.93
C ASP A 348 0.46 1.62 4.21
N GLY A 349 1.34 0.62 4.31
CA GLY A 349 2.16 0.24 5.46
C GLY A 349 3.63 0.58 5.27
N GLY A 350 4.50 -0.42 5.15
CA GLY A 350 5.95 -0.24 5.14
C GLY A 350 6.47 0.00 6.55
N CYS A 351 7.02 1.18 6.82
CA CYS A 351 7.43 1.58 8.17
C CYS A 351 6.24 1.89 9.11
N ILE A 352 5.05 2.10 8.56
CA ILE A 352 3.81 2.18 9.35
C ILE A 352 3.34 0.75 9.67
N PRO A 353 3.18 0.36 10.95
CA PRO A 353 2.99 -1.05 11.36
C PRO A 353 1.58 -1.55 11.06
N ARG A 354 1.28 -1.79 9.79
CA ARG A 354 0.03 -2.37 9.27
C ARG A 354 0.25 -3.27 8.04
N ASN A 355 1.41 -3.92 7.97
CA ASN A 355 1.80 -4.83 6.89
C ASN A 355 1.04 -6.16 7.02
N VAL A 356 -0.23 -6.18 6.59
CA VAL A 356 -1.19 -7.25 6.93
C VAL A 356 -1.74 -8.00 5.70
N ILE A 357 -1.07 -7.94 4.55
CA ILE A 357 -1.56 -8.61 3.32
C ILE A 357 -1.82 -10.10 3.59
N LEU A 358 -0.84 -10.82 4.12
CA LEU A 358 -1.02 -12.24 4.43
C LEU A 358 -2.03 -12.45 5.55
N SER A 359 -1.81 -11.86 6.71
CA SER A 359 -2.60 -12.16 7.91
C SER A 359 -4.09 -11.81 7.78
N GLN A 360 -4.42 -10.68 7.20
CA GLN A 360 -5.81 -10.25 7.00
C GLN A 360 -6.35 -10.57 5.62
N GLY A 361 -5.51 -10.57 4.57
CA GLY A 361 -5.94 -10.96 3.24
C GLY A 361 -6.32 -12.43 3.16
N LEU A 362 -5.57 -13.34 3.81
CA LEU A 362 -5.94 -14.74 3.93
C LEU A 362 -7.22 -14.97 4.76
N SER A 363 -7.59 -14.03 5.62
CA SER A 363 -8.90 -14.10 6.28
C SER A 363 -10.05 -13.97 5.28
N LEU A 364 -9.89 -13.20 4.20
CA LEU A 364 -10.89 -13.14 3.11
C LEU A 364 -11.01 -14.47 2.38
N VAL A 365 -9.91 -15.21 2.23
CA VAL A 365 -9.93 -16.57 1.65
C VAL A 365 -10.62 -17.55 2.59
N LYS A 366 -10.31 -17.53 3.88
CA LYS A 366 -10.94 -18.41 4.89
C LYS A 366 -12.44 -18.17 5.07
N LEU A 367 -12.92 -16.97 4.72
CA LEU A 367 -14.34 -16.59 4.77
C LEU A 367 -15.04 -16.75 3.42
N ASP A 368 -14.41 -17.39 2.43
CA ASP A 368 -14.90 -17.59 1.07
C ASP A 368 -15.31 -16.28 0.33
N ILE A 369 -14.71 -15.15 0.73
CA ILE A 369 -14.90 -13.85 0.06
C ILE A 369 -14.04 -13.79 -1.21
N LEU A 370 -12.83 -14.35 -1.16
CA LEU A 370 -11.93 -14.54 -2.29
C LEU A 370 -11.53 -16.02 -2.36
N SER A 371 -11.41 -16.56 -3.56
CA SER A 371 -10.66 -17.80 -3.75
C SER A 371 -9.16 -17.56 -3.56
N LEU A 372 -8.40 -18.62 -3.32
CA LEU A 372 -6.96 -18.54 -3.17
C LEU A 372 -6.28 -17.99 -4.46
N SER A 373 -6.82 -18.35 -5.63
CA SER A 373 -6.35 -17.82 -6.92
C SER A 373 -6.63 -16.32 -7.05
N GLU A 374 -7.79 -15.84 -6.63
CA GLU A 374 -8.12 -14.42 -6.62
C GLU A 374 -7.27 -13.63 -5.63
N PHE A 375 -6.93 -14.22 -4.48
CA PHE A 375 -5.99 -13.62 -3.55
C PHE A 375 -4.61 -13.45 -4.21
N ALA A 376 -4.05 -14.50 -4.83
CA ALA A 376 -2.78 -14.41 -5.56
C ALA A 376 -2.87 -13.44 -6.75
N GLN A 377 -4.00 -13.37 -7.43
CA GLN A 377 -4.22 -12.39 -8.50
C GLN A 377 -4.12 -10.96 -7.97
N LYS A 378 -4.76 -10.65 -6.83
CA LYS A 378 -4.79 -9.29 -6.25
C LYS A 378 -3.52 -8.90 -5.50
N THR A 379 -2.70 -9.87 -5.11
CA THR A 379 -1.48 -9.60 -4.33
C THR A 379 -0.19 -9.80 -5.12
N SER A 380 -0.25 -10.40 -6.30
CA SER A 380 0.93 -10.64 -7.14
C SER A 380 0.71 -10.23 -8.59
N LEU A 381 -0.24 -10.85 -9.31
CA LEU A 381 -0.40 -10.65 -10.75
C LEU A 381 -0.88 -9.23 -11.11
N ASN A 382 -1.96 -8.77 -10.48
CA ASN A 382 -2.52 -7.44 -10.79
C ASN A 382 -1.57 -6.31 -10.38
N PRO A 383 -0.96 -6.28 -9.17
CA PRO A 383 0.03 -5.26 -8.86
C PRO A 383 1.25 -5.29 -9.79
N ALA A 384 1.71 -6.46 -10.26
CA ALA A 384 2.76 -6.53 -11.28
C ALA A 384 2.34 -5.83 -12.58
N ARG A 385 1.09 -6.05 -13.05
CA ARG A 385 0.52 -5.38 -14.22
C ARG A 385 0.38 -3.88 -14.03
N MET A 386 -0.09 -3.42 -12.85
CA MET A 386 -0.18 -2.00 -12.51
C MET A 386 1.18 -1.30 -12.61
N LEU A 387 2.24 -1.98 -12.15
CA LEU A 387 3.61 -1.47 -12.14
C LEU A 387 4.40 -1.78 -13.42
N ARG A 388 3.77 -2.46 -14.40
CA ARG A 388 4.40 -2.91 -15.66
C ARG A 388 5.64 -3.77 -15.44
N LEU A 389 5.60 -4.66 -14.44
CA LEU A 389 6.67 -5.60 -14.11
C LEU A 389 6.43 -6.91 -14.85
N GLU A 390 6.88 -7.00 -16.09
CA GLU A 390 6.61 -8.12 -16.99
C GLU A 390 7.16 -9.47 -16.50
N ASN A 391 8.23 -9.46 -15.71
CA ASN A 391 8.89 -10.68 -15.19
C ASN A 391 8.47 -11.02 -13.75
N LYS A 392 7.45 -10.37 -13.18
CA LYS A 392 7.01 -10.59 -11.80
C LYS A 392 5.51 -10.88 -11.73
N GLY A 393 5.06 -11.38 -10.58
CA GLY A 393 3.65 -11.66 -10.32
C GLY A 393 3.12 -12.96 -10.94
N HIS A 394 4.00 -13.80 -11.49
CA HIS A 394 3.69 -15.12 -12.06
C HIS A 394 4.91 -16.05 -12.00
N LEU A 395 4.69 -17.35 -12.21
CA LEU A 395 5.72 -18.40 -12.20
C LEU A 395 6.00 -18.95 -13.61
N SER A 396 5.82 -18.15 -14.65
CA SER A 396 6.18 -18.55 -16.02
C SER A 396 7.70 -18.78 -16.13
N VAL A 397 8.11 -19.70 -16.99
CA VAL A 397 9.54 -19.93 -17.26
C VAL A 397 10.21 -18.62 -17.69
N GLY A 398 11.34 -18.30 -17.06
CA GLY A 398 12.09 -17.05 -17.28
C GLY A 398 11.66 -15.88 -16.38
N ALA A 399 10.54 -15.97 -15.66
CA ALA A 399 10.16 -14.98 -14.65
C ALA A 399 11.16 -14.95 -13.49
N ASP A 400 11.21 -13.83 -12.78
CA ASP A 400 11.99 -13.72 -11.55
C ASP A 400 11.48 -14.74 -10.51
N ALA A 401 12.39 -15.42 -9.81
CA ALA A 401 12.03 -16.36 -8.78
C ALA A 401 11.61 -15.68 -7.46
N ASP A 402 10.80 -14.64 -7.55
CA ASP A 402 10.15 -14.03 -6.41
C ASP A 402 8.98 -14.90 -5.99
N ILE A 403 9.07 -15.49 -4.82
CA ILE A 403 8.12 -16.49 -4.33
C ILE A 403 7.74 -16.20 -2.89
N THR A 404 6.46 -16.29 -2.57
CA THR A 404 5.95 -16.26 -1.20
C THR A 404 5.37 -17.62 -0.84
N VAL A 405 5.86 -18.19 0.27
CA VAL A 405 5.37 -19.46 0.84
C VAL A 405 4.73 -19.19 2.19
N TYR A 406 3.56 -19.75 2.43
CA TYR A 406 2.81 -19.58 3.67
C TYR A 406 1.97 -20.81 4.03
N ASP A 407 1.50 -20.84 5.26
CA ASP A 407 0.66 -21.90 5.79
C ASP A 407 -0.80 -21.41 5.88
N LEU A 408 -1.71 -22.10 5.19
CA LEU A 408 -3.15 -21.85 5.27
C LEU A 408 -3.82 -22.51 6.47
N ALA A 409 -3.20 -23.57 7.02
CA ALA A 409 -3.81 -24.40 8.06
C ALA A 409 -3.73 -23.78 9.46
N THR A 410 -2.82 -22.84 9.68
CA THR A 410 -2.60 -22.25 10.99
C THR A 410 -3.57 -21.09 11.28
N ARG A 411 -4.60 -21.42 12.08
CA ARG A 411 -5.42 -20.61 12.99
C ARG A 411 -6.48 -19.71 12.36
#